data_a0dca859cb0e408f0b19d4fc9eaad3af
#
_entry.id   a0dca859cb0e408f0b19d4fc9eaad3af
#
_cell.length_a   1.000
_cell.length_b   1.000
_cell.length_c   1.000
_cell.angle_alpha   90.00
_cell.angle_beta   90.00
_cell.angle_gamma   90.00
#
_symmetry.space_group_name_H-M   'P 1'
#
loop_
_entity.id
_entity.type
_entity.pdbx_description
1 polymer ?
#
loop_
_entity_poly.entity_id
_entity_poly.type
_entity_poly.pdbx_seq_one_letter_code
_entity_poly.pdbx_strand_id
1 'polypeptide(L)'
;KSWEWKRTAGETLGQTVRGLSRVGIYVPGGTAAYPSSVLMNAIPAKVAGVGELIMVTPPTENMSNEVLAAAKIAGVDKVIAIGGTQAIAALTYGAGFIPQVDKIVGPGNAFVAAAKKLAFGTVDIDMIAGPSEVLVIADHTANPTYVAADLLSQAEHDRLASAVLLTDSMAQAQAIVPASMRSLMGCQLTACSARTPSMTMV
;
A
#
# COMPACT_ATOMS: atom_id res chain seq x y z
N LYS A 1 -10.87 19.30 -11.10
CA LYS A 1 -11.45 20.66 -11.05
C LYS A 1 -12.95 20.56 -11.15
N SER A 2 -13.69 21.43 -10.41
CA SER A 2 -15.12 21.62 -10.60
C SER A 2 -15.38 22.22 -11.98
N TRP A 3 -16.51 21.87 -12.57
CA TRP A 3 -16.96 22.41 -13.86
C TRP A 3 -18.46 22.61 -13.86
N GLU A 4 -18.91 23.57 -14.65
CA GLU A 4 -20.32 23.88 -14.90
C GLU A 4 -20.57 24.03 -16.40
N TRP A 5 -21.71 23.58 -16.83
CA TRP A 5 -22.20 23.74 -18.19
C TRP A 5 -23.66 24.29 -18.18
N LYS A 6 -23.89 25.38 -18.86
CA LYS A 6 -25.19 26.01 -18.94
C LYS A 6 -25.90 25.61 -20.23
N ARG A 7 -27.10 25.12 -20.11
CA ARG A 7 -28.02 24.87 -21.22
C ARG A 7 -28.84 26.11 -21.53
N THR A 8 -29.38 26.18 -22.79
CA THR A 8 -30.18 27.27 -23.29
C THR A 8 -31.50 27.53 -22.55
N ALA A 9 -31.98 26.57 -21.77
CA ALA A 9 -33.24 26.67 -21.00
C ALA A 9 -33.05 27.14 -19.54
N GLY A 10 -31.91 27.74 -19.20
CA GLY A 10 -31.66 28.20 -17.81
C GLY A 10 -31.21 27.09 -16.86
N GLU A 11 -31.04 25.87 -17.36
CA GLU A 11 -30.50 24.73 -16.58
C GLU A 11 -28.98 24.82 -16.49
N THR A 12 -28.43 24.60 -15.29
CA THR A 12 -27.01 24.47 -15.07
C THR A 12 -26.72 23.03 -14.64
N LEU A 13 -25.83 22.35 -15.36
CA LEU A 13 -25.30 21.05 -15.03
C LEU A 13 -23.83 21.19 -14.66
N GLY A 14 -23.36 20.42 -13.69
CA GLY A 14 -21.97 20.53 -13.28
C GLY A 14 -21.54 19.44 -12.33
N GLN A 15 -20.27 19.47 -12.00
CA GLN A 15 -19.67 18.59 -11.00
C GLN A 15 -18.84 19.43 -10.04
N THR A 16 -19.15 19.33 -8.76
CA THR A 16 -18.33 19.92 -7.70
C THR A 16 -17.31 18.90 -7.21
N VAL A 17 -16.03 19.26 -7.30
CA VAL A 17 -14.92 18.47 -6.77
C VAL A 17 -14.40 19.17 -5.51
N ARG A 18 -14.39 18.44 -4.41
CA ARG A 18 -13.89 18.92 -3.12
C ARG A 18 -13.07 17.83 -2.43
N GLY A 19 -12.16 18.22 -1.55
CA GLY A 19 -11.47 17.30 -0.63
C GLY A 19 -12.44 16.66 0.35
N LEU A 20 -12.08 15.46 0.82
CA LEU A 20 -12.79 14.80 1.92
C LEU A 20 -12.53 15.55 3.24
N SER A 21 -13.45 15.46 4.19
CA SER A 21 -13.27 16.11 5.49
C SER A 21 -12.18 15.42 6.29
N ARG A 22 -12.24 14.07 6.38
CA ARG A 22 -11.26 13.25 7.11
C ARG A 22 -10.92 11.99 6.37
N VAL A 23 -9.63 11.61 6.45
CA VAL A 23 -9.14 10.31 5.93
C VAL A 23 -8.34 9.60 7.01
N GLY A 24 -8.67 8.34 7.23
CA GLY A 24 -7.91 7.42 8.07
C GLY A 24 -6.84 6.72 7.25
N ILE A 25 -5.60 6.77 7.71
CA ILE A 25 -4.46 6.08 7.09
C ILE A 25 -4.06 4.92 7.98
N TYR A 26 -4.17 3.69 7.50
CA TYR A 26 -3.64 2.52 8.19
C TYR A 26 -2.20 2.27 7.76
N VAL A 27 -1.29 2.29 8.71
CA VAL A 27 0.12 1.96 8.48
C VAL A 27 0.44 0.67 9.24
N PRO A 28 0.85 -0.40 8.55
CA PRO A 28 1.18 -1.65 9.21
C PRO A 28 2.35 -1.46 10.17
N GLY A 29 2.27 -2.12 11.31
CA GLY A 29 3.40 -2.34 12.20
C GLY A 29 3.92 -3.76 12.03
N GLY A 30 5.11 -4.06 12.51
CA GLY A 30 5.68 -5.40 12.46
C GLY A 30 7.21 -5.40 12.37
N THR A 31 7.76 -6.35 11.64
CA THR A 31 9.21 -6.55 11.50
C THR A 31 9.91 -5.48 10.67
N ALA A 32 9.18 -4.72 9.86
CA ALA A 32 9.73 -3.64 9.03
C ALA A 32 9.01 -2.31 9.29
N ALA A 33 9.76 -1.22 9.19
CA ALA A 33 9.21 0.14 9.18
C ALA A 33 8.76 0.49 7.75
N TYR A 34 7.57 1.10 7.62
CA TYR A 34 7.00 1.48 6.33
C TYR A 34 6.77 3.00 6.20
N PRO A 35 7.82 3.83 6.26
CA PRO A 35 7.68 5.27 6.05
C PRO A 35 7.14 5.61 4.66
N SER A 36 7.44 4.79 3.66
CA SER A 36 6.89 4.91 2.30
C SER A 36 5.36 4.80 2.28
N SER A 37 4.77 3.88 3.06
CA SER A 37 3.30 3.77 3.16
C SER A 37 2.66 5.04 3.71
N VAL A 38 3.32 5.71 4.65
CA VAL A 38 2.85 7.02 5.15
C VAL A 38 2.85 8.04 4.03
N LEU A 39 3.99 8.20 3.33
CA LEU A 39 4.16 9.21 2.28
C LEU A 39 3.22 8.96 1.11
N MET A 40 3.08 7.71 0.66
CA MET A 40 2.23 7.32 -0.46
C MET A 40 0.74 7.54 -0.21
N ASN A 41 0.30 7.56 1.04
CA ASN A 41 -1.10 7.84 1.40
C ASN A 41 -1.31 9.30 1.80
N ALA A 42 -0.43 9.88 2.61
CA ALA A 42 -0.63 11.21 3.16
C ALA A 42 -0.41 12.32 2.13
N ILE A 43 0.61 12.22 1.27
CA ILE A 43 0.92 13.28 0.28
C ILE A 43 -0.22 13.43 -0.74
N PRO A 44 -0.72 12.36 -1.39
CA PRO A 44 -1.87 12.49 -2.28
C PRO A 44 -3.12 13.03 -1.59
N ALA A 45 -3.38 12.64 -0.33
CA ALA A 45 -4.50 13.14 0.44
C ALA A 45 -4.39 14.66 0.70
N LYS A 46 -3.21 15.16 1.07
CA LYS A 46 -2.98 16.61 1.23
C LYS A 46 -3.12 17.37 -0.09
N VAL A 47 -2.58 16.83 -1.18
CA VAL A 47 -2.74 17.41 -2.53
C VAL A 47 -4.21 17.46 -2.96
N ALA A 48 -5.00 16.43 -2.59
CA ALA A 48 -6.44 16.37 -2.84
C ALA A 48 -7.26 17.33 -1.95
N GLY A 49 -6.64 18.01 -0.99
CA GLY A 49 -7.29 18.97 -0.11
C GLY A 49 -8.08 18.31 1.02
N VAL A 50 -7.66 17.14 1.50
CA VAL A 50 -8.26 16.50 2.68
C VAL A 50 -8.06 17.38 3.90
N GLY A 51 -9.15 17.60 4.67
CA GLY A 51 -9.14 18.51 5.81
C GLY A 51 -8.33 17.99 7.00
N GLU A 52 -8.47 16.71 7.34
CA GLU A 52 -7.77 16.08 8.48
C GLU A 52 -7.29 14.66 8.11
N LEU A 53 -6.03 14.37 8.41
CA LEU A 53 -5.42 13.04 8.23
C LEU A 53 -5.15 12.39 9.59
N ILE A 54 -5.76 11.22 9.80
CA ILE A 54 -5.62 10.44 11.03
C ILE A 54 -4.90 9.14 10.70
N MET A 55 -3.66 9.00 11.15
CA MET A 55 -2.89 7.78 11.00
C MET A 55 -3.12 6.84 12.18
N VAL A 56 -3.40 5.58 11.90
CA VAL A 56 -3.43 4.49 12.88
C VAL A 56 -2.33 3.49 12.56
N THR A 57 -1.64 3.01 13.59
CA THR A 57 -0.59 2.00 13.46
C THR A 57 -0.59 1.13 14.71
N PRO A 58 -0.33 -0.19 14.59
CA PRO A 58 -0.27 -1.07 15.74
C PRO A 58 0.74 -0.56 16.79
N PRO A 59 0.40 -0.62 18.08
CA PRO A 59 1.34 -0.29 19.14
C PRO A 59 2.51 -1.29 19.13
N THR A 60 3.71 -0.78 19.13
CA THR A 60 4.95 -1.53 19.31
C THR A 60 5.76 -0.91 20.43
N GLU A 61 6.58 -1.71 21.14
CA GLU A 61 7.45 -1.19 22.21
C GLU A 61 8.35 -0.06 21.72
N ASN A 62 8.79 -0.14 20.46
CA ASN A 62 9.57 0.88 19.78
C ASN A 62 8.88 1.26 18.47
N MET A 63 7.98 2.22 18.53
CA MET A 63 7.40 2.78 17.29
C MET A 63 8.52 3.43 16.46
N SER A 64 8.61 3.04 15.18
CA SER A 64 9.67 3.52 14.29
C SER A 64 9.70 5.04 14.19
N ASN A 65 10.84 5.63 14.51
CA ASN A 65 11.07 7.07 14.39
C ASN A 65 10.95 7.54 12.94
N GLU A 66 11.30 6.69 11.97
CA GLU A 66 11.20 6.97 10.53
C GLU A 66 9.74 7.11 10.10
N VAL A 67 8.85 6.26 10.63
CA VAL A 67 7.40 6.33 10.37
C VAL A 67 6.81 7.60 10.97
N LEU A 68 7.20 7.96 12.20
CA LEU A 68 6.75 9.19 12.85
C LEU A 68 7.30 10.45 12.15
N ALA A 69 8.56 10.42 11.73
CA ALA A 69 9.17 11.51 10.95
C ALA A 69 8.45 11.70 9.61
N ALA A 70 8.17 10.59 8.89
CA ALA A 70 7.42 10.63 7.64
C ALA A 70 6.01 11.20 7.85
N ALA A 71 5.31 10.79 8.90
CA ALA A 71 3.99 11.31 9.25
C ALA A 71 4.03 12.83 9.52
N LYS A 72 5.03 13.29 10.28
CA LYS A 72 5.23 14.71 10.56
C LYS A 72 5.51 15.53 9.30
N ILE A 73 6.42 15.04 8.45
CA ILE A 73 6.81 15.73 7.21
C ILE A 73 5.65 15.76 6.21
N ALA A 74 4.90 14.65 6.09
CA ALA A 74 3.74 14.56 5.20
C ALA A 74 2.51 15.35 5.71
N GLY A 75 2.56 15.91 6.92
CA GLY A 75 1.49 16.71 7.48
C GLY A 75 0.31 15.90 7.99
N VAL A 76 0.55 14.71 8.54
CA VAL A 76 -0.46 13.94 9.27
C VAL A 76 -0.85 14.69 10.53
N ASP A 77 -2.15 14.86 10.76
CA ASP A 77 -2.65 15.70 11.86
C ASP A 77 -2.69 14.95 13.19
N LYS A 78 -2.99 13.64 13.15
CA LYS A 78 -3.04 12.78 14.35
C LYS A 78 -2.41 11.42 14.07
N VAL A 79 -1.67 10.91 15.04
CA VAL A 79 -1.13 9.53 15.03
C VAL A 79 -1.66 8.81 16.27
N ILE A 80 -2.28 7.65 16.05
CA ILE A 80 -2.93 6.88 17.11
C ILE A 80 -2.38 5.45 17.10
N ALA A 81 -1.88 5.01 18.24
CA ALA A 81 -1.33 3.68 18.44
C ALA A 81 -2.45 2.65 18.64
N ILE A 82 -3.08 2.24 17.55
CA ILE A 82 -4.09 1.19 17.49
C ILE A 82 -3.96 0.44 16.16
N GLY A 83 -4.11 -0.88 16.17
CA GLY A 83 -3.96 -1.71 14.98
C GLY A 83 -5.10 -2.71 14.80
N GLY A 84 -4.97 -3.54 13.77
CA GLY A 84 -5.92 -4.62 13.50
C GLY A 84 -7.31 -4.15 13.09
N THR A 85 -8.27 -5.05 13.25
CA THR A 85 -9.69 -4.79 12.94
C THR A 85 -10.29 -3.69 13.82
N GLN A 86 -9.79 -3.55 15.04
CA GLN A 86 -10.22 -2.53 16.00
C GLN A 86 -9.94 -1.11 15.49
N ALA A 87 -8.78 -0.90 14.87
CA ALA A 87 -8.43 0.38 14.26
C ALA A 87 -9.40 0.75 13.12
N ILE A 88 -9.72 -0.23 12.26
CA ILE A 88 -10.67 -0.03 11.16
C ILE A 88 -12.07 0.29 11.71
N ALA A 89 -12.55 -0.47 12.72
CA ALA A 89 -13.84 -0.20 13.34
C ALA A 89 -13.89 1.19 14.00
N ALA A 90 -12.83 1.58 14.72
CA ALA A 90 -12.75 2.90 15.36
C ALA A 90 -12.79 4.05 14.34
N LEU A 91 -12.09 3.92 13.21
CA LEU A 91 -12.15 4.91 12.13
C LEU A 91 -13.50 4.93 11.41
N THR A 92 -14.16 3.77 11.29
CA THR A 92 -15.44 3.63 10.59
C THR A 92 -16.61 4.22 11.37
N TYR A 93 -16.66 3.98 12.68
CA TYR A 93 -17.81 4.35 13.51
C TYR A 93 -17.53 5.51 14.47
N GLY A 94 -16.26 5.85 14.65
CA GLY A 94 -15.82 6.71 15.73
C GLY A 94 -15.75 5.95 17.06
N ALA A 95 -14.75 6.23 17.89
CA ALA A 95 -14.60 5.61 19.19
C ALA A 95 -13.81 6.55 20.14
N GLY A 96 -14.44 7.00 21.19
CA GLY A 96 -13.80 7.89 22.16
C GLY A 96 -13.29 9.18 21.50
N PHE A 97 -11.97 9.35 21.46
CA PHE A 97 -11.31 10.51 20.83
C PHE A 97 -10.99 10.31 19.33
N ILE A 98 -11.29 9.12 18.78
CA ILE A 98 -11.11 8.81 17.35
C ILE A 98 -12.39 9.19 16.60
N PRO A 99 -12.40 10.24 15.79
CA PRO A 99 -13.59 10.58 15.03
C PRO A 99 -13.79 9.62 13.85
N GLN A 100 -15.05 9.49 13.43
CA GLN A 100 -15.38 8.81 12.17
C GLN A 100 -14.71 9.54 11.00
N VAL A 101 -14.23 8.76 10.02
CA VAL A 101 -13.60 9.27 8.80
C VAL A 101 -14.48 9.02 7.58
N ASP A 102 -14.23 9.75 6.49
CA ASP A 102 -14.94 9.59 5.22
C ASP A 102 -14.35 8.43 4.39
N LYS A 103 -13.04 8.18 4.54
CA LYS A 103 -12.32 7.15 3.79
C LYS A 103 -11.19 6.56 4.62
N ILE A 104 -10.96 5.24 4.46
CA ILE A 104 -9.83 4.52 5.05
C ILE A 104 -8.91 4.04 3.93
N VAL A 105 -7.63 4.40 4.00
CA VAL A 105 -6.60 4.04 3.02
C VAL A 105 -5.42 3.35 3.72
N GLY A 106 -4.62 2.67 2.93
CA GLY A 106 -3.41 2.00 3.41
C GLY A 106 -3.51 0.48 3.46
N PRO A 107 -2.36 -0.20 3.32
CA PRO A 107 -2.28 -1.65 3.34
C PRO A 107 -2.42 -2.22 4.75
N GLY A 108 -2.84 -3.47 4.86
CA GLY A 108 -2.90 -4.19 6.13
C GLY A 108 -2.88 -5.69 5.89
N ASN A 109 -2.84 -6.46 6.98
CA ASN A 109 -2.94 -7.91 6.90
C ASN A 109 -4.35 -8.37 6.50
N ALA A 110 -4.55 -9.67 6.33
CA ALA A 110 -5.85 -10.26 5.93
C ALA A 110 -7.01 -9.86 6.84
N PHE A 111 -6.78 -9.68 8.15
CA PHE A 111 -7.82 -9.23 9.09
C PHE A 111 -8.21 -7.77 8.86
N VAL A 112 -7.23 -6.92 8.58
CA VAL A 112 -7.46 -5.50 8.23
C VAL A 112 -8.20 -5.40 6.90
N ALA A 113 -7.79 -6.19 5.89
CA ALA A 113 -8.47 -6.25 4.61
C ALA A 113 -9.93 -6.71 4.75
N ALA A 114 -10.19 -7.74 5.54
CA ALA A 114 -11.54 -8.21 5.85
C ALA A 114 -12.37 -7.13 6.57
N ALA A 115 -11.79 -6.44 7.55
CA ALA A 115 -12.46 -5.36 8.25
C ALA A 115 -12.79 -4.18 7.32
N LYS A 116 -11.88 -3.79 6.43
CA LYS A 116 -12.13 -2.76 5.40
C LYS A 116 -13.29 -3.18 4.48
N LYS A 117 -13.32 -4.46 4.06
CA LYS A 117 -14.41 -4.99 3.25
C LYS A 117 -15.77 -4.87 3.95
N LEU A 118 -15.83 -5.17 5.25
CA LEU A 118 -17.06 -5.06 6.05
C LEU A 118 -17.45 -3.59 6.32
N ALA A 119 -16.48 -2.70 6.41
CA ALA A 119 -16.70 -1.28 6.64
C ALA A 119 -17.17 -0.53 5.37
N PHE A 120 -16.91 -1.08 4.18
CA PHE A 120 -17.28 -0.48 2.91
C PHE A 120 -18.80 -0.27 2.81
N GLY A 121 -19.19 0.94 2.43
CA GLY A 121 -20.58 1.39 2.42
C GLY A 121 -20.94 2.26 3.64
N THR A 122 -20.31 2.04 4.81
CA THR A 122 -20.37 2.98 5.96
C THR A 122 -19.26 4.02 5.85
N VAL A 123 -18.09 3.60 5.43
CA VAL A 123 -16.93 4.43 5.10
C VAL A 123 -16.40 3.98 3.73
N ASP A 124 -15.83 4.90 2.95
CA ASP A 124 -15.16 4.52 1.72
C ASP A 124 -13.78 3.91 2.00
N ILE A 125 -13.27 3.08 1.08
CA ILE A 125 -11.95 2.46 1.19
C ILE A 125 -11.15 2.66 -0.11
N ASP A 126 -9.84 2.48 -0.05
CA ASP A 126 -8.98 2.47 -1.24
C ASP A 126 -9.18 1.17 -2.05
N MET A 127 -8.89 0.03 -1.41
CA MET A 127 -9.00 -1.29 -2.00
C MET A 127 -9.05 -2.38 -0.93
N ILE A 128 -9.47 -3.58 -1.33
CA ILE A 128 -9.32 -4.80 -0.55
C ILE A 128 -8.00 -5.44 -0.99
N ALA A 129 -6.92 -5.15 -0.26
CA ALA A 129 -5.61 -5.70 -0.56
C ALA A 129 -5.55 -7.19 -0.21
N GLY A 130 -5.09 -7.99 -1.17
CA GLY A 130 -4.68 -9.38 -0.97
C GLY A 130 -3.16 -9.52 -1.09
N PRO A 131 -2.63 -10.76 -1.04
CA PRO A 131 -1.24 -11.03 -1.42
C PRO A 131 -1.00 -10.50 -2.84
N SER A 132 0.06 -9.73 -3.01
CA SER A 132 0.40 -9.17 -4.32
C SER A 132 1.11 -10.21 -5.17
N GLU A 133 0.78 -10.21 -6.45
CA GLU A 133 1.42 -11.03 -7.48
C GLU A 133 2.04 -10.13 -8.51
N VAL A 134 3.22 -10.49 -9.02
CA VAL A 134 3.87 -9.80 -10.12
C VAL A 134 3.99 -10.72 -11.33
N LEU A 135 3.62 -10.20 -12.49
CA LEU A 135 3.89 -10.82 -13.78
C LEU A 135 4.88 -9.93 -14.54
N VAL A 136 6.06 -10.45 -14.82
CA VAL A 136 7.05 -9.79 -15.67
C VAL A 136 7.04 -10.44 -17.04
N ILE A 137 6.78 -9.65 -18.08
CA ILE A 137 6.84 -10.09 -19.49
C ILE A 137 8.16 -9.56 -20.06
N ALA A 138 9.07 -10.46 -20.43
CA ALA A 138 10.40 -10.09 -20.88
C ALA A 138 10.86 -10.97 -22.04
N ASP A 139 11.23 -10.35 -23.15
CA ASP A 139 11.84 -11.03 -24.28
C ASP A 139 13.37 -11.14 -24.14
N HIS A 140 14.02 -11.65 -25.19
CA HIS A 140 15.49 -11.85 -25.25
C HIS A 140 16.30 -10.54 -25.15
N THR A 141 15.68 -9.36 -25.30
CA THR A 141 16.36 -8.05 -25.25
C THR A 141 16.44 -7.50 -23.82
N ALA A 142 15.63 -8.02 -22.90
CA ALA A 142 15.60 -7.56 -21.54
C ALA A 142 16.88 -7.94 -20.76
N ASN A 143 17.33 -7.06 -19.86
CA ASN A 143 18.47 -7.37 -18.99
C ASN A 143 18.05 -8.37 -17.90
N PRO A 144 18.63 -9.58 -17.84
CA PRO A 144 18.24 -10.62 -16.88
C PRO A 144 18.36 -10.17 -15.41
N THR A 145 19.33 -9.30 -15.11
CA THR A 145 19.54 -8.80 -13.73
C THR A 145 18.40 -7.89 -13.29
N TYR A 146 17.89 -7.05 -14.19
CA TYR A 146 16.76 -6.17 -13.87
C TYR A 146 15.46 -6.94 -13.73
N VAL A 147 15.23 -7.90 -14.61
CA VAL A 147 14.06 -8.81 -14.51
C VAL A 147 14.10 -9.60 -13.20
N ALA A 148 15.27 -10.11 -12.83
CA ALA A 148 15.45 -10.82 -11.55
C ALA A 148 15.16 -9.90 -10.34
N ALA A 149 15.61 -8.66 -10.37
CA ALA A 149 15.35 -7.70 -9.31
C ALA A 149 13.86 -7.38 -9.17
N ASP A 150 13.14 -7.20 -10.29
CA ASP A 150 11.69 -6.97 -10.31
C ASP A 150 10.90 -8.15 -9.71
N LEU A 151 11.21 -9.38 -10.13
CA LEU A 151 10.57 -10.58 -9.58
C LEU A 151 10.82 -10.70 -8.08
N LEU A 152 12.04 -10.44 -7.62
CA LEU A 152 12.43 -10.53 -6.22
C LEU A 152 11.80 -9.43 -5.38
N SER A 153 11.60 -8.24 -5.90
CA SER A 153 10.99 -7.12 -5.17
C SER A 153 9.60 -7.48 -4.63
N GLN A 154 8.84 -8.29 -5.36
CA GLN A 154 7.54 -8.77 -4.91
C GLN A 154 7.66 -10.03 -4.04
N ALA A 155 8.55 -10.95 -4.40
CA ALA A 155 8.71 -12.22 -3.68
C ALA A 155 9.21 -12.04 -2.23
N GLU A 156 9.90 -10.95 -1.90
CA GLU A 156 10.35 -10.66 -0.53
C GLU A 156 9.24 -10.12 0.38
N HIS A 157 8.16 -9.58 -0.18
CA HIS A 157 7.13 -8.87 0.59
C HIS A 157 6.29 -9.78 1.49
N ASP A 158 5.88 -10.95 1.00
CA ASP A 158 5.02 -11.87 1.72
C ASP A 158 5.28 -13.31 1.30
N ARG A 159 5.02 -14.26 2.20
CA ARG A 159 5.12 -15.71 1.91
C ARG A 159 4.09 -16.20 0.90
N LEU A 160 2.98 -15.49 0.78
CA LEU A 160 1.91 -15.76 -0.17
C LEU A 160 2.06 -14.96 -1.47
N ALA A 161 3.08 -14.09 -1.56
CA ALA A 161 3.40 -13.38 -2.79
C ALA A 161 3.89 -14.37 -3.84
N SER A 162 3.48 -14.15 -5.08
CA SER A 162 3.96 -14.91 -6.24
C SER A 162 4.60 -13.99 -7.27
N ALA A 163 5.63 -14.51 -7.94
CA ALA A 163 6.33 -13.84 -9.02
C ALA A 163 6.39 -14.76 -10.23
N VAL A 164 5.83 -14.31 -11.34
CA VAL A 164 5.71 -15.07 -12.58
C VAL A 164 6.51 -14.38 -13.68
N LEU A 165 7.34 -15.14 -14.39
CA LEU A 165 8.02 -14.69 -15.60
C LEU A 165 7.36 -15.31 -16.82
N LEU A 166 6.98 -14.48 -17.78
CA LEU A 166 6.57 -14.89 -19.11
C LEU A 166 7.63 -14.44 -20.13
N THR A 167 8.24 -15.40 -20.83
CA THR A 167 9.27 -15.11 -21.83
C THR A 167 9.16 -16.08 -23.03
N ASP A 168 9.51 -15.59 -24.19
CA ASP A 168 9.65 -16.36 -25.42
C ASP A 168 11.07 -16.95 -25.59
N SER A 169 11.99 -16.68 -24.65
CA SER A 169 13.38 -17.08 -24.72
C SER A 169 13.78 -17.97 -23.54
N MET A 170 14.02 -19.25 -23.82
CA MET A 170 14.54 -20.18 -22.83
C MET A 170 15.92 -19.76 -22.28
N ALA A 171 16.75 -19.15 -23.13
CA ALA A 171 18.05 -18.61 -22.72
C ALA A 171 17.89 -17.48 -21.68
N GLN A 172 16.90 -16.62 -21.89
CA GLN A 172 16.53 -15.54 -20.97
C GLN A 172 16.07 -16.11 -19.62
N ALA A 173 15.17 -17.08 -19.62
CA ALA A 173 14.72 -17.74 -18.41
C ALA A 173 15.87 -18.35 -17.61
N GLN A 174 16.78 -19.08 -18.29
CA GLN A 174 17.96 -19.68 -17.67
C GLN A 174 18.97 -18.65 -17.14
N ALA A 175 19.02 -17.45 -17.68
CA ALA A 175 19.89 -16.38 -17.19
C ALA A 175 19.31 -15.67 -15.93
N ILE A 176 17.98 -15.56 -15.85
CA ILE A 176 17.28 -14.87 -14.76
C ILE A 176 17.33 -15.68 -13.47
N VAL A 177 17.15 -16.99 -13.50
CA VAL A 177 17.16 -17.85 -12.29
C VAL A 177 18.43 -17.71 -11.46
N PRO A 178 19.64 -17.85 -12.01
CA PRO A 178 20.87 -17.65 -11.25
C PRO A 178 21.06 -16.21 -10.77
N ALA A 179 20.57 -15.21 -11.52
CA ALA A 179 20.61 -13.81 -11.11
C ALA A 179 19.75 -13.58 -9.86
N SER A 180 18.55 -14.15 -9.82
CA SER A 180 17.65 -14.12 -8.66
C SER A 180 18.29 -14.79 -7.44
N MET A 181 18.90 -15.96 -7.60
CA MET A 181 19.59 -16.66 -6.50
C MET A 181 20.79 -15.88 -5.95
N ARG A 182 21.59 -15.23 -6.80
CA ARG A 182 22.71 -14.39 -6.36
C ARG A 182 22.24 -13.18 -5.55
N SER A 183 21.13 -12.57 -5.94
CA SER A 183 20.53 -11.44 -5.23
C SER A 183 20.03 -11.86 -3.84
N LEU A 184 19.39 -13.02 -3.72
CA LEU A 184 18.96 -13.60 -2.44
C LEU A 184 20.14 -13.88 -1.52
N MET A 185 21.24 -14.44 -2.02
CA MET A 185 22.46 -14.71 -1.24
C MET A 185 23.13 -13.40 -0.75
N GLY A 186 23.14 -12.36 -1.57
CA GLY A 186 23.60 -11.02 -1.17
C GLY A 186 22.73 -10.40 -0.07
N CYS A 187 21.43 -10.63 -0.12
CA CYS A 187 20.49 -10.15 0.90
C CYS A 187 20.61 -10.88 2.23
N GLN A 188 20.94 -12.18 2.22
CA GLN A 188 21.16 -12.97 3.45
C GLN A 188 22.37 -12.50 4.29
N LEU A 189 23.37 -11.88 3.67
CA LEU A 189 24.51 -11.29 4.37
C LEU A 189 24.15 -9.97 5.09
N THR A 190 22.99 -9.39 4.80
CA THR A 190 22.49 -8.14 5.40
C THR A 190 21.16 -8.30 6.16
N ALA A 191 20.95 -9.45 6.83
CA ALA A 191 19.80 -9.72 7.71
C ALA A 191 18.42 -9.86 7.01
N CYS A 192 18.35 -10.48 5.84
CA CYS A 192 17.07 -10.88 5.24
C CYS A 192 16.80 -12.36 5.52
N SER A 193 15.83 -12.67 6.38
CA SER A 193 15.37 -14.05 6.64
C SER A 193 14.44 -14.52 5.52
N ALA A 194 14.91 -14.52 4.29
CA ALA A 194 14.13 -14.99 3.15
C ALA A 194 14.03 -16.51 3.16
N ARG A 195 12.85 -17.05 3.42
CA ARG A 195 12.51 -18.42 3.02
C ARG A 195 12.18 -18.37 1.54
N THR A 196 12.66 -19.39 0.81
CA THR A 196 12.52 -19.54 -0.65
C THR A 196 11.11 -19.21 -1.13
N PRO A 197 10.92 -18.14 -1.93
CA PRO A 197 9.63 -17.85 -2.56
C PRO A 197 9.35 -18.87 -3.68
N SER A 198 8.07 -19.18 -3.89
CA SER A 198 7.65 -19.99 -5.04
C SER A 198 7.77 -19.15 -6.31
N MET A 199 8.71 -19.51 -7.18
CA MET A 199 8.89 -18.89 -8.49
C MET A 199 8.32 -19.83 -9.54
N THR A 200 7.33 -19.38 -10.31
CA THR A 200 6.73 -20.15 -11.40
C THR A 200 7.20 -19.58 -12.72
N MET A 201 7.78 -20.42 -13.58
CA MET A 201 8.09 -20.09 -14.96
C MET A 201 7.03 -20.72 -15.87
N VAL A 202 6.50 -19.94 -16.80
CA VAL A 202 5.58 -20.37 -17.87
C VAL A 202 6.13 -19.95 -19.23
#